data_d44329faf2cf67b5f523743c2274d407
#
_entry.id   d44329faf2cf67b5f523743c2274d407
#
_cell.length_a   1.000
_cell.length_b   1.000
_cell.length_c   1.000
_cell.angle_alpha   90.00
_cell.angle_beta   90.00
_cell.angle_gamma   90.00
#
_symmetry.space_group_name_H-M   'P 1'
#
loop_
_entity.id
_entity.type
_entity.pdbx_description
1 polymer ?
#
loop_
_entity_poly.entity_id
_entity_poly.type
_entity_poly.pdbx_seq_one_letter_code
_entity_poly.pdbx_strand_id
1 'polypeptide(L)'
;MAIHSTTTKNIIRNGIATLSDFRAPATLSGTWEDGPLYMGRLSSEGQDRMRRDTRDASRVYVVRSYETPIAWYVEGRGWSQTSDKFSVSTSNHQGQVAYAIGYATA
;
A
#
# COMPACT_ATOMS: atom_id res chain seq x y z
N MET A 1 -17.63 2.55 -21.44
CA MET A 1 -18.09 1.63 -20.40
C MET A 1 -17.38 1.90 -19.10
N ALA A 2 -18.14 2.00 -18.05
CA ALA A 2 -17.59 2.30 -16.72
C ALA A 2 -16.92 1.10 -16.05
N ILE A 3 -16.85 -0.01 -16.74
CA ILE A 3 -16.36 -1.28 -16.20
C ILE A 3 -14.91 -1.19 -15.71
N HIS A 4 -14.07 -0.41 -16.41
CA HIS A 4 -12.67 -0.32 -16.05
C HIS A 4 -12.45 0.28 -14.65
N SER A 5 -13.16 1.37 -14.31
CA SER A 5 -13.05 1.97 -13.00
C SER A 5 -13.48 1.01 -11.90
N THR A 6 -14.61 0.32 -12.12
CA THR A 6 -15.14 -0.65 -11.17
C THR A 6 -14.15 -1.81 -10.99
N THR A 7 -13.60 -2.29 -12.11
CA THR A 7 -12.63 -3.38 -12.07
C THR A 7 -11.38 -2.99 -11.30
N THR A 8 -10.86 -1.79 -11.52
CA THR A 8 -9.69 -1.30 -10.79
C THR A 8 -9.95 -1.24 -9.29
N LYS A 9 -11.09 -0.67 -8.90
CA LYS A 9 -11.47 -0.61 -7.48
C LYS A 9 -11.59 -2.00 -6.87
N ASN A 10 -12.13 -2.95 -7.61
CA ASN A 10 -12.27 -4.32 -7.15
C ASN A 10 -10.92 -5.01 -6.99
N ILE A 11 -9.99 -4.79 -7.91
CA ILE A 11 -8.65 -5.33 -7.84
C ILE A 11 -7.96 -4.87 -6.56
N ILE A 12 -8.00 -3.57 -6.30
CA ILE A 12 -7.39 -2.98 -5.10
C ILE A 12 -8.06 -3.52 -3.85
N ARG A 13 -9.38 -3.47 -3.80
CA ARG A 13 -10.14 -3.89 -2.63
C ARG A 13 -9.92 -5.37 -2.32
N ASN A 14 -10.01 -6.22 -3.33
CA ASN A 14 -9.82 -7.65 -3.13
C ASN A 14 -8.39 -7.98 -2.72
N GLY A 15 -7.40 -7.35 -3.35
CA GLY A 15 -6.01 -7.57 -2.99
C GLY A 15 -5.73 -7.20 -1.54
N ILE A 16 -6.20 -6.03 -1.11
CA ILE A 16 -5.99 -5.56 0.26
C ILE A 16 -6.78 -6.40 1.26
N ALA A 17 -8.02 -6.74 0.94
CA ALA A 17 -8.85 -7.52 1.86
C ALA A 17 -8.30 -8.91 2.11
N THR A 18 -7.70 -9.53 1.10
CA THR A 18 -7.17 -10.88 1.20
C THR A 18 -5.67 -10.92 1.38
N LEU A 19 -5.00 -9.77 1.39
CA LEU A 19 -3.54 -9.66 1.48
C LEU A 19 -2.86 -10.50 0.40
N SER A 20 -3.43 -10.50 -0.79
CA SER A 20 -2.89 -11.21 -1.93
C SER A 20 -2.28 -10.23 -2.92
N ASP A 21 -1.38 -10.73 -3.75
CA ASP A 21 -0.71 -9.91 -4.75
C ASP A 21 -1.74 -9.30 -5.69
N PHE A 22 -1.58 -8.02 -5.97
CA PHE A 22 -2.38 -7.38 -6.99
C PHE A 22 -1.53 -6.36 -7.76
N ARG A 23 -1.98 -6.08 -8.97
CA ARG A 23 -1.40 -5.05 -9.80
C ARG A 23 -2.54 -4.31 -10.49
N ALA A 24 -2.60 -3.01 -10.27
CA ALA A 24 -3.61 -2.16 -10.84
C ALA A 24 -2.97 -1.21 -11.84
N PRO A 25 -3.75 -0.61 -12.75
CA PRO A 25 -3.21 0.40 -13.67
C PRO A 25 -2.51 1.54 -12.95
N ALA A 26 -1.65 2.25 -13.69
CA ALA A 26 -0.89 3.39 -13.17
C ALA A 26 0.07 3.00 -12.05
N THR A 27 0.63 1.82 -12.14
CA THR A 27 1.74 1.37 -11.28
C THR A 27 1.40 1.28 -9.79
N LEU A 28 0.15 0.96 -9.46
CA LEU A 28 -0.26 0.65 -8.10
C LEU A 28 -0.22 -0.87 -7.92
N SER A 29 0.44 -1.33 -6.87
CA SER A 29 0.60 -2.77 -6.63
C SER A 29 0.59 -3.08 -5.15
N GLY A 30 0.33 -4.34 -4.81
CA GLY A 30 0.46 -4.84 -3.46
C GLY A 30 1.06 -6.22 -3.49
N THR A 31 2.04 -6.49 -2.64
CA THR A 31 2.70 -7.78 -2.59
C THR A 31 3.40 -7.98 -1.25
N TRP A 32 3.56 -9.24 -0.87
CA TRP A 32 4.38 -9.59 0.29
C TRP A 32 5.85 -9.49 -0.09
N GLU A 33 6.64 -8.86 0.77
CA GLU A 33 8.07 -8.69 0.56
C GLU A 33 8.82 -9.11 1.80
N ASP A 34 9.99 -9.70 1.62
CA ASP A 34 10.90 -10.03 2.71
C ASP A 34 12.24 -9.35 2.47
N GLY A 35 13.11 -9.36 3.49
CA GLY A 35 14.41 -8.71 3.39
C GLY A 35 14.32 -7.20 3.44
N PRO A 36 15.39 -6.50 3.03
CA PRO A 36 15.38 -5.04 3.04
C PRO A 36 14.32 -4.47 2.13
N LEU A 37 13.54 -3.53 2.65
CA LEU A 37 12.44 -2.92 1.90
C LEU A 37 12.93 -1.67 1.17
N TYR A 38 12.65 -1.58 -0.12
CA TYR A 38 12.91 -0.37 -0.88
C TYR A 38 11.89 0.68 -0.48
N MET A 39 12.37 1.85 -0.09
CA MET A 39 11.51 2.89 0.47
C MET A 39 11.13 4.00 -0.51
N GLY A 40 11.62 3.91 -1.76
CA GLY A 40 11.25 4.83 -2.81
C GLY A 40 11.43 6.28 -2.42
N ARG A 41 10.36 7.06 -2.54
CA ARG A 41 10.38 8.49 -2.28
C ARG A 41 9.85 8.88 -0.90
N LEU A 42 9.74 7.95 0.02
CA LEU A 42 9.34 8.30 1.37
C LEU A 42 10.28 9.35 1.96
N SER A 43 9.71 10.30 2.68
CA SER A 43 10.49 11.27 3.44
C SER A 43 11.33 10.56 4.50
N SER A 44 12.31 11.25 5.08
CA SER A 44 13.09 10.68 6.19
C SER A 44 12.18 10.22 7.30
N GLU A 45 11.17 11.00 7.63
CA GLU A 45 10.19 10.67 8.65
C GLU A 45 9.37 9.43 8.26
N GLY A 46 8.94 9.35 7.00
CA GLY A 46 8.21 8.19 6.49
C GLY A 46 9.06 6.94 6.50
N GLN A 47 10.33 7.05 6.14
CA GLN A 47 11.26 5.92 6.18
C GLN A 47 11.47 5.43 7.61
N ASP A 48 11.67 6.35 8.55
CA ASP A 48 11.85 5.99 9.97
C ASP A 48 10.60 5.28 10.50
N ARG A 49 9.43 5.77 10.12
CA ARG A 49 8.17 5.14 10.53
C ARG A 49 8.05 3.73 9.97
N MET A 50 8.36 3.56 8.68
CA MET A 50 8.29 2.23 8.07
C MET A 50 9.28 1.26 8.71
N ARG A 51 10.51 1.72 8.98
CA ARG A 51 11.49 0.88 9.67
C ARG A 51 10.99 0.46 11.06
N ARG A 52 10.39 1.39 11.79
CA ARG A 52 9.85 1.10 13.12
C ARG A 52 8.70 0.12 13.06
N ASP A 53 7.76 0.34 12.14
CA ASP A 53 6.57 -0.49 12.00
C ASP A 53 6.89 -1.91 11.55
N THR A 54 7.98 -2.07 10.80
CA THR A 54 8.33 -3.35 10.19
C THR A 54 9.51 -4.04 10.90
N ARG A 55 9.96 -3.51 12.02
CA ARG A 55 11.11 -4.07 12.73
C ARG A 55 10.86 -5.53 13.09
N ASP A 56 11.83 -6.38 12.78
CA ASP A 56 11.82 -7.82 13.09
C ASP A 56 10.68 -8.59 12.40
N ALA A 57 9.98 -8.00 11.46
CA ALA A 57 8.98 -8.71 10.68
C ALA A 57 9.68 -9.58 9.64
N SER A 58 9.25 -10.85 9.54
CA SER A 58 9.82 -11.76 8.54
C SER A 58 9.38 -11.38 7.13
N ARG A 59 8.18 -10.81 7.00
CA ARG A 59 7.68 -10.31 5.72
C ARG A 59 6.68 -9.21 5.97
N VAL A 60 6.49 -8.36 4.98
CA VAL A 60 5.60 -7.21 5.05
C VAL A 60 4.80 -7.14 3.77
N TYR A 61 3.49 -6.93 3.88
CA TYR A 61 2.67 -6.69 2.70
C TYR A 61 2.75 -5.21 2.38
N VAL A 62 3.30 -4.86 1.21
CA VAL A 62 3.58 -3.47 0.86
C VAL A 62 2.72 -3.06 -0.33
N VAL A 63 2.00 -1.96 -0.18
CA VAL A 63 1.26 -1.34 -1.27
C VAL A 63 2.09 -0.17 -1.77
N ARG A 64 2.42 -0.21 -3.07
CA ARG A 64 3.32 0.76 -3.69
C ARG A 64 2.62 1.53 -4.79
N SER A 65 2.91 2.83 -4.83
CA SER A 65 2.54 3.70 -5.95
C SER A 65 3.83 4.20 -6.58
N TYR A 66 4.06 3.89 -7.86
CA TYR A 66 5.31 4.22 -8.55
C TYR A 66 6.52 3.79 -7.73
N GLU A 67 6.47 2.55 -7.21
CA GLU A 67 7.50 1.91 -6.41
C GLU A 67 7.68 2.47 -4.99
N THR A 68 7.02 3.57 -4.63
CA THR A 68 7.09 4.11 -3.27
C THR A 68 6.03 3.47 -2.39
N PRO A 69 6.41 2.96 -1.20
CA PRO A 69 5.42 2.41 -0.27
C PRO A 69 4.46 3.51 0.18
N ILE A 70 3.15 3.26 0.04
CA ILE A 70 2.14 4.19 0.55
C ILE A 70 1.35 3.57 1.69
N ALA A 71 1.40 2.26 1.82
CA ALA A 71 0.78 1.54 2.94
C ALA A 71 1.52 0.23 3.14
N TRP A 72 1.53 -0.27 4.37
CA TRP A 72 2.15 -1.57 4.67
C TRP A 72 1.39 -2.25 5.79
N TYR A 73 1.43 -3.57 5.76
CA TYR A 73 0.75 -4.41 6.73
C TYR A 73 1.73 -5.41 7.32
N VAL A 74 1.78 -5.49 8.63
CA VAL A 74 2.58 -6.49 9.34
C VAL A 74 1.63 -7.34 10.16
N GLU A 75 1.74 -8.66 10.00
CA GLU A 75 0.91 -9.60 10.71
C GLU A 75 1.06 -9.39 12.21
N GLY A 76 -0.05 -9.27 12.90
CA GLY A 76 -0.07 -8.99 14.33
C GLY A 76 0.07 -7.53 14.71
N ARG A 77 0.43 -6.66 13.75
CA ARG A 77 0.58 -5.21 14.01
C ARG A 77 -0.42 -4.36 13.23
N GLY A 78 -0.94 -4.90 12.14
CA GLY A 78 -1.96 -4.24 11.34
C GLY A 78 -1.41 -3.32 10.25
N TRP A 79 -2.26 -2.44 9.76
CA TRP A 79 -1.99 -1.53 8.65
C TRP A 79 -1.40 -0.22 9.12
N SER A 80 -0.49 0.31 8.32
CA SER A 80 0.04 1.67 8.45
C SER A 80 0.00 2.33 7.07
N GLN A 81 -0.20 3.63 7.05
CA GLN A 81 -0.24 4.42 5.81
C GLN A 81 0.65 5.64 5.99
N THR A 82 1.38 6.00 4.94
CA THR A 82 2.19 7.22 5.00
C THR A 82 1.30 8.44 4.83
N SER A 83 1.65 9.51 5.55
CA SER A 83 1.02 10.81 5.37
C SER A 83 1.83 11.71 4.45
N ASP A 84 2.92 11.21 3.88
CA ASP A 84 3.74 11.98 2.94
C ASP A 84 2.89 12.46 1.77
N LYS A 85 3.23 13.63 1.26
CA LYS A 85 2.57 14.20 0.09
C LYS A 85 3.40 13.91 -1.14
N PHE A 86 2.72 13.51 -2.21
CA PHE A 86 3.35 13.17 -3.47
C PHE A 86 2.60 13.86 -4.61
N SER A 87 2.73 13.32 -5.82
CA SER A 87 2.00 13.81 -6.98
C SER A 87 0.49 13.59 -6.83
N VAL A 88 -0.28 14.23 -7.70
CA VAL A 88 -1.74 14.05 -7.73
C VAL A 88 -2.10 12.57 -7.95
N SER A 89 -1.39 11.89 -8.86
CA SER A 89 -1.66 10.48 -9.13
C SER A 89 -1.45 9.63 -7.88
N THR A 90 -0.34 9.84 -7.16
CA THR A 90 -0.07 9.08 -5.94
C THR A 90 -1.07 9.44 -4.85
N SER A 91 -1.48 10.72 -4.75
CA SER A 91 -2.50 11.12 -3.78
C SER A 91 -3.83 10.41 -4.05
N ASN A 92 -4.19 10.23 -5.31
CA ASN A 92 -5.39 9.46 -5.67
C ASN A 92 -5.24 7.99 -5.26
N HIS A 93 -4.06 7.40 -5.48
CA HIS A 93 -3.79 6.04 -5.03
C HIS A 93 -3.90 5.92 -3.51
N GLN A 94 -3.34 6.90 -2.78
CA GLN A 94 -3.44 6.91 -1.32
C GLN A 94 -4.89 6.94 -0.85
N GLY A 95 -5.74 7.73 -1.52
CA GLY A 95 -7.16 7.78 -1.20
C GLY A 95 -7.87 6.46 -1.46
N GLN A 96 -7.61 5.84 -2.60
CA GLN A 96 -8.20 4.54 -2.94
C GLN A 96 -7.76 3.45 -1.97
N VAL A 97 -6.48 3.43 -1.62
CA VAL A 97 -5.92 2.45 -0.70
C VAL A 97 -6.47 2.66 0.71
N ALA A 98 -6.55 3.91 1.17
CA ALA A 98 -7.11 4.22 2.47
C ALA A 98 -8.57 3.74 2.57
N TYR A 99 -9.35 3.96 1.53
CA TYR A 99 -10.72 3.49 1.48
C TYR A 99 -10.80 1.96 1.55
N ALA A 100 -9.94 1.29 0.77
CA ALA A 100 -9.92 -0.18 0.75
C ALA A 100 -9.50 -0.76 2.10
N ILE A 101 -8.52 -0.16 2.77
CA ILE A 101 -8.08 -0.60 4.09
C ILE A 101 -9.21 -0.42 5.11
N GLY A 102 -9.87 0.73 5.09
CA GLY A 102 -11.00 1.00 5.97
C GLY A 102 -12.12 -0.01 5.77
N TYR A 103 -12.41 -0.34 4.53
CA TYR A 103 -13.43 -1.33 4.20
C TYR A 103 -13.05 -2.72 4.71
N ALA A 104 -11.80 -3.12 4.54
CA ALA A 104 -11.32 -4.43 4.92
C ALA A 104 -11.23 -4.62 6.43
N THR A 105 -11.02 -3.53 7.17
CA THR A 105 -10.83 -3.58 8.62
C THR A 105 -12.05 -3.12 9.41
N ALA A 106 -13.13 -2.80 8.72
CA ALA A 106 -14.36 -2.32 9.35
C ALA A 106 -15.09 -3.43 10.14
#